data_1b2c75274bab583e1955f473ed033374
#
_entry.id   1b2c75274bab583e1955f473ed033374
#
_cell.length_a   1.000
_cell.length_b   1.000
_cell.length_c   1.000
_cell.angle_alpha   90.00
_cell.angle_beta   90.00
_cell.angle_gamma   90.00
#
_symmetry.space_group_name_H-M   'P 1'
#
loop_
_entity.id
_entity.type
_entity.pdbx_description
1 polymer ?
#
loop_
_entity_poly.entity_id
_entity_poly.type
_entity_poly.pdbx_seq_one_letter_code
_entity_poly.pdbx_strand_id
1 'polypeptide(L)'
;MAVTFNDTRMRDRIQLVFSLGIFALVALLPAIVRNEYWQGVLIVSMYFAMLAAAWNLLAGYTGQFSLAPAAFGMIGAYVTGLLSYHFNAPPLVGIPAAVVVSAAIGFGLGRIVLRLRGPYLALTTLSFAEICRLVISNSIEITRGDLGLNVPGIFDHRLTWYYVMLGVLVVIQLGLYFLLRAPAGLYLRAIRDDEIAAASRGVKIVLWKTNAFTLSAAISGLAGALYGHFAQFVSPELGLLSQTGIIVSMEVIGGLATLPGPIGGAFLVYVASEFLRDFGGYQLIVFALLVIIFARFFREGLWGFFRRAIERTGRRPAPAPSAAE
;
A
#
# COMPACT_ATOMS: atom_id res chain seq x y z
N MET A 1 -15.28 -20.59 -16.25
CA MET A 1 -14.40 -20.31 -17.38
C MET A 1 -12.97 -20.38 -16.85
N ALA A 2 -12.22 -21.44 -17.17
CA ALA A 2 -10.88 -21.68 -16.62
C ALA A 2 -9.90 -20.66 -17.24
N VAL A 3 -9.43 -19.72 -16.43
CA VAL A 3 -8.34 -18.81 -16.80
C VAL A 3 -7.07 -19.65 -16.89
N THR A 4 -6.50 -19.78 -18.07
CA THR A 4 -5.27 -20.56 -18.27
C THR A 4 -4.08 -19.87 -17.61
N PHE A 5 -3.10 -20.66 -17.15
CA PHE A 5 -1.87 -20.17 -16.50
C PHE A 5 -1.10 -19.14 -17.36
N ASN A 6 -1.25 -19.25 -18.68
CA ASN A 6 -0.65 -18.32 -19.65
C ASN A 6 -1.32 -16.94 -19.65
N ASP A 7 -2.64 -16.87 -19.43
CA ASP A 7 -3.41 -15.62 -19.41
C ASP A 7 -3.07 -14.77 -18.18
N THR A 8 -2.84 -15.41 -17.02
CA THR A 8 -2.40 -14.68 -15.81
C THR A 8 -1.01 -14.11 -15.97
N ARG A 9 -0.07 -14.83 -16.57
CA ARG A 9 1.30 -14.35 -16.82
C ARG A 9 1.34 -13.18 -17.80
N MET A 10 0.51 -13.22 -18.84
CA MET A 10 0.41 -12.11 -19.81
C MET A 10 -0.18 -10.86 -19.15
N ARG A 11 -1.22 -11.03 -18.35
CA ARG A 11 -1.83 -9.93 -17.59
C ARG A 11 -0.85 -9.27 -16.63
N ASP A 12 -0.07 -10.06 -15.88
CA ASP A 12 0.93 -9.55 -14.95
C ASP A 12 2.07 -8.81 -15.68
N ARG A 13 2.44 -9.21 -16.90
CA ARG A 13 3.42 -8.49 -17.74
C ARG A 13 2.90 -7.14 -18.19
N ILE A 14 1.64 -7.05 -18.65
CA ILE A 14 1.01 -5.79 -19.07
C ILE A 14 0.96 -4.83 -17.89
N GLN A 15 0.58 -5.31 -16.70
CA GLN A 15 0.56 -4.51 -15.48
C GLN A 15 1.95 -3.97 -15.10
N LEU A 16 3.00 -4.79 -15.25
CA LEU A 16 4.38 -4.35 -14.99
C LEU A 16 4.81 -3.26 -15.96
N VAL A 17 4.59 -3.46 -17.26
CA VAL A 17 4.96 -2.46 -18.28
C VAL A 17 4.25 -1.13 -18.01
N PHE A 18 2.97 -1.19 -17.66
CA PHE A 18 2.20 -0.01 -17.31
C PHE A 18 2.72 0.66 -16.02
N SER A 19 3.04 -0.13 -14.99
CA SER A 19 3.65 0.39 -13.75
C SER A 19 5.01 1.04 -14.02
N LEU A 20 5.84 0.44 -14.88
CA LEU A 20 7.12 1.03 -15.27
C LEU A 20 6.93 2.33 -16.05
N GLY A 21 5.89 2.42 -16.90
CA GLY A 21 5.50 3.66 -17.57
C GLY A 21 5.11 4.76 -16.58
N ILE A 22 4.31 4.42 -15.55
CA ILE A 22 3.97 5.37 -14.47
C ILE A 22 5.24 5.80 -13.73
N PHE A 23 6.14 4.87 -13.38
CA PHE A 23 7.38 5.22 -12.69
C PHE A 23 8.28 6.13 -13.52
N ALA A 24 8.39 5.89 -14.84
CA ALA A 24 9.14 6.76 -15.73
C ALA A 24 8.52 8.16 -15.80
N LEU A 25 7.19 8.25 -15.87
CA LEU A 25 6.47 9.53 -15.81
C LEU A 25 6.74 10.25 -14.49
N VAL A 26 6.58 9.54 -13.37
CA VAL A 26 6.81 10.09 -12.02
C VAL A 26 8.27 10.53 -11.87
N ALA A 27 9.25 9.78 -12.39
CA ALA A 27 10.66 10.15 -12.33
C ALA A 27 10.98 11.46 -13.09
N LEU A 28 10.20 11.80 -14.11
CA LEU A 28 10.35 13.03 -14.89
C LEU A 28 9.61 14.24 -14.26
N LEU A 29 8.64 14.01 -13.37
CA LEU A 29 7.85 15.09 -12.77
C LEU A 29 8.70 16.18 -12.07
N PRO A 30 9.80 15.90 -11.34
CA PRO A 30 10.60 16.95 -10.72
C PRO A 30 11.25 17.92 -11.72
N ALA A 31 11.48 17.50 -12.96
CA ALA A 31 11.99 18.38 -14.00
C ALA A 31 10.98 19.47 -14.39
N ILE A 32 9.68 19.15 -14.29
CA ILE A 32 8.56 20.03 -14.60
C ILE A 32 8.11 20.78 -13.34
N VAL A 33 7.96 20.05 -12.23
CA VAL A 33 7.48 20.56 -10.94
C VAL A 33 8.68 20.98 -10.09
N ARG A 34 9.11 22.23 -10.26
CA ARG A 34 10.26 22.81 -9.52
C ARG A 34 9.90 23.30 -8.12
N ASN A 35 8.60 23.39 -7.80
CA ASN A 35 8.13 23.86 -6.50
C ASN A 35 8.36 22.79 -5.45
N GLU A 36 9.09 23.10 -4.37
CA GLU A 36 9.40 22.20 -3.25
C GLU A 36 8.15 21.68 -2.53
N TYR A 37 7.09 22.50 -2.46
CA TYR A 37 5.82 22.09 -1.87
C TYR A 37 5.23 20.90 -2.61
N TRP A 38 5.08 20.98 -3.95
CA TRP A 38 4.54 19.90 -4.76
C TRP A 38 5.44 18.67 -4.81
N GLN A 39 6.77 18.85 -4.71
CA GLN A 39 7.68 17.72 -4.52
C GLN A 39 7.39 17.01 -3.20
N GLY A 40 7.10 17.74 -2.12
CA GLY A 40 6.66 17.18 -0.84
C GLY A 40 5.36 16.38 -0.97
N VAL A 41 4.36 16.91 -1.67
CA VAL A 41 3.08 16.23 -1.94
C VAL A 41 3.31 14.91 -2.70
N LEU A 42 4.19 14.90 -3.69
CA LEU A 42 4.51 13.69 -4.45
C LEU A 42 5.27 12.66 -3.59
N ILE A 43 6.17 13.09 -2.70
CA ILE A 43 6.87 12.20 -1.77
C ILE A 43 5.88 11.52 -0.82
N VAL A 44 4.92 12.26 -0.28
CA VAL A 44 3.88 11.70 0.60
C VAL A 44 2.94 10.78 -0.19
N SER A 45 2.66 11.10 -1.46
CA SER A 45 1.91 10.17 -2.34
C SER A 45 2.63 8.83 -2.50
N MET A 46 3.98 8.83 -2.61
CA MET A 46 4.78 7.59 -2.67
C MET A 46 4.74 6.81 -1.35
N TYR A 47 4.75 7.49 -0.20
CA TYR A 47 4.55 6.86 1.10
C TYR A 47 3.21 6.11 1.15
N PHE A 48 2.12 6.78 0.78
CA PHE A 48 0.81 6.14 0.72
C PHE A 48 0.75 5.03 -0.34
N ALA A 49 1.43 5.17 -1.47
CA ALA A 49 1.52 4.11 -2.47
C ALA A 49 2.21 2.84 -1.94
N MET A 50 3.24 2.98 -1.08
CA MET A 50 3.87 1.83 -0.41
C MET A 50 2.91 1.15 0.56
N LEU A 51 2.16 1.92 1.37
CA LEU A 51 1.15 1.39 2.29
C LEU A 51 -0.01 0.72 1.55
N ALA A 52 -0.48 1.33 0.47
CA ALA A 52 -1.51 0.76 -0.39
C ALA A 52 -1.03 -0.54 -1.05
N ALA A 53 0.21 -0.59 -1.56
CA ALA A 53 0.80 -1.81 -2.12
C ALA A 53 0.92 -2.94 -1.08
N ALA A 54 1.29 -2.61 0.16
CA ALA A 54 1.32 -3.54 1.27
C ALA A 54 -0.07 -4.08 1.61
N TRP A 55 -1.08 -3.22 1.61
CA TRP A 55 -2.47 -3.60 1.85
C TRP A 55 -3.06 -4.41 0.70
N ASN A 56 -2.74 -4.06 -0.55
CA ASN A 56 -3.16 -4.80 -1.75
C ASN A 56 -2.68 -6.26 -1.74
N LEU A 57 -1.48 -6.51 -1.21
CA LEU A 57 -0.99 -7.88 -1.02
C LEU A 57 -1.95 -8.70 -0.15
N LEU A 58 -2.51 -8.10 0.90
CA LEU A 58 -3.47 -8.76 1.80
C LEU A 58 -4.87 -8.80 1.20
N ALA A 59 -5.50 -7.66 1.00
CA ALA A 59 -6.89 -7.59 0.58
C ALA A 59 -7.08 -7.99 -0.88
N GLY A 60 -6.19 -7.54 -1.76
CA GLY A 60 -6.26 -7.78 -3.19
C GLY A 60 -5.90 -9.21 -3.58
N TYR A 61 -4.77 -9.73 -3.08
CA TYR A 61 -4.25 -11.02 -3.53
C TYR A 61 -4.53 -12.19 -2.60
N THR A 62 -4.80 -11.96 -1.30
CA THR A 62 -5.12 -13.05 -0.35
C THR A 62 -6.54 -13.00 0.19
N GLY A 63 -7.31 -11.97 -0.13
CA GLY A 63 -8.68 -11.80 0.37
C GLY A 63 -8.77 -11.45 1.86
N GLN A 64 -7.68 -11.00 2.47
CA GLN A 64 -7.60 -10.66 3.89
C GLN A 64 -7.80 -9.17 4.11
N PHE A 65 -8.99 -8.76 4.49
CA PHE A 65 -9.30 -7.37 4.78
C PHE A 65 -8.78 -6.98 6.17
N SER A 66 -7.61 -6.30 6.21
CA SER A 66 -6.98 -5.83 7.43
C SER A 66 -7.13 -4.31 7.57
N LEU A 67 -7.37 -3.83 8.80
CA LEU A 67 -7.43 -2.40 9.14
C LEU A 67 -6.18 -1.93 9.91
N ALA A 68 -5.05 -2.62 9.78
CA ALA A 68 -3.81 -2.29 10.48
C ALA A 68 -2.68 -1.66 9.62
N PRO A 69 -2.83 -1.31 8.33
CA PRO A 69 -1.68 -0.85 7.55
C PRO A 69 -1.08 0.45 8.10
N ALA A 70 -1.90 1.42 8.51
CA ALA A 70 -1.46 2.66 9.12
C ALA A 70 -0.73 2.43 10.46
N ALA A 71 -1.22 1.49 11.28
CA ALA A 71 -0.58 1.13 12.54
C ALA A 71 0.82 0.54 12.34
N PHE A 72 1.03 -0.32 11.34
CA PHE A 72 2.36 -0.83 11.01
C PHE A 72 3.28 0.28 10.46
N GLY A 73 2.75 1.24 9.69
CA GLY A 73 3.48 2.45 9.32
C GLY A 73 3.89 3.27 10.54
N MET A 74 2.98 3.51 11.47
CA MET A 74 3.27 4.18 12.73
C MET A 74 4.33 3.43 13.55
N ILE A 75 4.21 2.11 13.72
CA ILE A 75 5.20 1.28 14.44
C ILE A 75 6.59 1.45 13.80
N GLY A 76 6.68 1.37 12.47
CA GLY A 76 7.95 1.54 11.77
C GLY A 76 8.56 2.93 12.00
N ALA A 77 7.75 3.99 11.92
CA ALA A 77 8.19 5.35 12.18
C ALA A 77 8.68 5.54 13.64
N TYR A 78 7.94 4.98 14.61
CA TYR A 78 8.35 5.06 16.01
C TYR A 78 9.59 4.23 16.33
N VAL A 79 9.76 3.05 15.75
CA VAL A 79 10.97 2.22 15.98
C VAL A 79 12.23 2.97 15.54
N THR A 80 12.24 3.51 14.32
CA THR A 80 13.39 4.29 13.85
C THR A 80 13.55 5.60 14.64
N GLY A 81 12.44 6.28 14.96
CA GLY A 81 12.43 7.51 15.76
C GLY A 81 12.99 7.33 17.16
N LEU A 82 12.56 6.28 17.88
CA LEU A 82 13.04 5.95 19.23
C LEU A 82 14.53 5.56 19.22
N LEU A 83 14.97 4.79 18.25
CA LEU A 83 16.39 4.44 18.12
C LEU A 83 17.24 5.68 17.85
N SER A 84 16.77 6.61 17.03
CA SER A 84 17.50 7.87 16.80
C SER A 84 17.43 8.79 18.01
N TYR A 85 16.30 8.87 18.71
CA TYR A 85 16.11 9.79 19.83
C TYR A 85 16.87 9.37 21.09
N HIS A 86 16.77 8.08 21.50
CA HIS A 86 17.36 7.60 22.75
C HIS A 86 18.81 7.10 22.59
N PHE A 87 19.16 6.56 21.42
CA PHE A 87 20.46 5.92 21.21
C PHE A 87 21.32 6.64 20.16
N ASN A 88 20.85 7.77 19.59
CA ASN A 88 21.50 8.44 18.47
C ASN A 88 21.88 7.48 17.34
N ALA A 89 21.08 6.41 17.16
CA ALA A 89 21.35 5.41 16.15
C ALA A 89 21.20 6.02 14.74
N PRO A 90 22.12 5.71 13.82
CA PRO A 90 22.03 6.21 12.46
C PRO A 90 20.80 5.60 11.76
N PRO A 91 20.17 6.32 10.81
CA PRO A 91 19.02 5.83 10.05
C PRO A 91 19.27 4.49 9.35
N LEU A 92 20.52 4.22 8.97
CA LEU A 92 20.94 2.95 8.37
C LEU A 92 20.69 1.73 9.29
N VAL A 93 20.66 1.91 10.59
CA VAL A 93 20.31 0.88 11.59
C VAL A 93 18.83 0.96 11.94
N GLY A 94 18.28 2.18 12.09
CA GLY A 94 16.90 2.41 12.47
C GLY A 94 15.89 1.87 11.46
N ILE A 95 16.12 2.09 10.17
CA ILE A 95 15.19 1.65 9.11
C ILE A 95 15.11 0.11 9.02
N PRO A 96 16.23 -0.64 8.94
CA PRO A 96 16.16 -2.11 8.99
C PRO A 96 15.53 -2.64 10.28
N ALA A 97 15.82 -2.03 11.44
CA ALA A 97 15.21 -2.41 12.70
C ALA A 97 13.68 -2.21 12.66
N ALA A 98 13.19 -1.12 12.08
CA ALA A 98 11.76 -0.86 11.88
C ALA A 98 11.10 -1.95 11.02
N VAL A 99 11.76 -2.38 9.94
CA VAL A 99 11.28 -3.47 9.08
C VAL A 99 11.19 -4.79 9.86
N VAL A 100 12.24 -5.14 10.60
CA VAL A 100 12.30 -6.40 11.37
C VAL A 100 11.25 -6.41 12.48
N VAL A 101 11.12 -5.32 13.24
CA VAL A 101 10.15 -5.21 14.34
C VAL A 101 8.72 -5.27 13.80
N SER A 102 8.41 -4.52 12.74
CA SER A 102 7.09 -4.56 12.11
C SER A 102 6.77 -5.95 11.55
N ALA A 103 7.74 -6.61 10.92
CA ALA A 103 7.60 -7.99 10.45
C ALA A 103 7.36 -8.98 11.58
N ALA A 104 8.10 -8.86 12.70
CA ALA A 104 7.96 -9.75 13.86
C ALA A 104 6.58 -9.59 14.53
N ILE A 105 6.11 -8.35 14.71
CA ILE A 105 4.77 -8.08 15.23
C ILE A 105 3.72 -8.59 14.24
N GLY A 106 3.89 -8.35 12.93
CA GLY A 106 3.01 -8.84 11.88
C GLY A 106 2.95 -10.37 11.84
N PHE A 107 4.07 -11.06 12.03
CA PHE A 107 4.12 -12.52 12.12
C PHE A 107 3.37 -13.02 13.36
N GLY A 108 3.61 -12.44 14.53
CA GLY A 108 2.92 -12.80 15.77
C GLY A 108 1.41 -12.60 15.67
N LEU A 109 0.98 -11.41 15.22
CA LEU A 109 -0.42 -11.10 15.00
C LEU A 109 -1.05 -12.03 13.96
N GLY A 110 -0.35 -12.28 12.85
CA GLY A 110 -0.80 -13.18 11.79
C GLY A 110 -1.06 -14.60 12.30
N ARG A 111 -0.19 -15.14 13.15
CA ARG A 111 -0.36 -16.49 13.74
C ARG A 111 -1.61 -16.59 14.61
N ILE A 112 -1.97 -15.52 15.31
CA ILE A 112 -3.11 -15.48 16.24
C ILE A 112 -4.41 -15.20 15.48
N VAL A 113 -4.42 -14.16 14.65
CA VAL A 113 -5.63 -13.54 14.11
C VAL A 113 -6.09 -14.19 12.80
N LEU A 114 -5.19 -14.76 12.01
CA LEU A 114 -5.53 -15.28 10.67
C LEU A 114 -6.29 -16.63 10.68
N ARG A 115 -6.66 -17.12 11.85
CA ARG A 115 -7.67 -18.18 12.00
C ARG A 115 -9.10 -17.63 11.89
N LEU A 116 -9.27 -16.30 12.09
CA LEU A 116 -10.54 -15.61 11.95
C LEU A 116 -10.83 -15.35 10.47
N ARG A 117 -12.12 -15.28 10.14
CA ARG A 117 -12.58 -15.08 8.74
C ARG A 117 -13.46 -13.85 8.64
N GLY A 118 -13.43 -13.23 7.46
CA GLY A 118 -14.32 -12.13 7.11
C GLY A 118 -14.24 -10.93 8.07
N PRO A 119 -15.38 -10.43 8.57
CA PRO A 119 -15.43 -9.22 9.40
C PRO A 119 -14.66 -9.30 10.72
N TYR A 120 -14.52 -10.50 11.28
CA TYR A 120 -13.80 -10.70 12.55
C TYR A 120 -12.30 -10.39 12.42
N LEU A 121 -11.70 -10.67 11.24
CA LEU A 121 -10.32 -10.30 10.96
C LEU A 121 -10.17 -8.77 10.94
N ALA A 122 -11.08 -8.07 10.27
CA ALA A 122 -11.06 -6.60 10.19
C ALA A 122 -11.19 -5.96 11.57
N LEU A 123 -12.14 -6.42 12.39
CA LEU A 123 -12.36 -5.90 13.75
C LEU A 123 -11.14 -6.14 14.64
N THR A 124 -10.53 -7.32 14.57
CA THR A 124 -9.37 -7.65 15.40
C THR A 124 -8.14 -6.84 14.99
N THR A 125 -7.92 -6.64 13.68
CA THR A 125 -6.82 -5.79 13.20
C THR A 125 -7.05 -4.31 13.48
N LEU A 126 -8.29 -3.85 13.52
CA LEU A 126 -8.67 -2.51 13.98
C LEU A 126 -8.37 -2.35 15.47
N SER A 127 -8.80 -3.31 16.30
CA SER A 127 -8.52 -3.27 17.74
C SER A 127 -7.03 -3.28 18.04
N PHE A 128 -6.25 -4.10 17.30
CA PHE A 128 -4.79 -4.09 17.39
C PHE A 128 -4.20 -2.71 17.03
N ALA A 129 -4.67 -2.10 15.94
CA ALA A 129 -4.19 -0.78 15.50
C ALA A 129 -4.46 0.28 16.58
N GLU A 130 -5.65 0.30 17.15
CA GLU A 130 -6.02 1.26 18.19
C GLU A 130 -5.28 1.00 19.52
N ILE A 131 -5.08 -0.26 19.91
CA ILE A 131 -4.25 -0.61 21.07
C ILE A 131 -2.82 -0.10 20.90
N CYS A 132 -2.19 -0.33 19.75
CA CYS A 132 -0.84 0.17 19.47
C CYS A 132 -0.78 1.70 19.56
N ARG A 133 -1.77 2.39 18.96
CA ARG A 133 -1.86 3.85 19.01
C ARG A 133 -2.00 4.36 20.44
N LEU A 134 -2.91 3.79 21.23
CA LEU A 134 -3.13 4.17 22.62
C LEU A 134 -1.92 3.87 23.50
N VAL A 135 -1.24 2.75 23.30
CA VAL A 135 0.00 2.42 24.03
C VAL A 135 1.07 3.47 23.75
N ILE A 136 1.26 3.84 22.48
CA ILE A 136 2.23 4.86 22.10
C ILE A 136 1.82 6.23 22.70
N SER A 137 0.55 6.61 22.58
CA SER A 137 0.03 7.89 23.07
C SER A 137 0.15 8.04 24.59
N ASN A 138 -0.01 6.95 25.35
CA ASN A 138 0.06 6.97 26.81
C ASN A 138 1.47 6.69 27.38
N SER A 139 2.43 6.26 26.56
CA SER A 139 3.81 5.97 27.03
C SER A 139 4.69 7.23 27.00
N ILE A 140 4.30 8.27 27.78
CA ILE A 140 4.93 9.61 27.73
C ILE A 140 6.44 9.58 27.93
N GLU A 141 6.94 8.75 28.86
CA GLU A 141 8.36 8.65 29.19
C GLU A 141 9.22 8.11 28.02
N ILE A 142 8.66 7.24 27.19
CA ILE A 142 9.38 6.58 26.10
C ILE A 142 9.11 7.27 24.77
N THR A 143 7.84 7.47 24.44
CA THR A 143 7.40 7.95 23.12
C THR A 143 7.08 9.43 23.08
N ARG A 144 7.11 10.12 24.22
CA ARG A 144 6.61 11.47 24.45
C ARG A 144 5.09 11.63 24.21
N GLY A 145 4.39 10.50 24.09
CA GLY A 145 2.93 10.46 23.93
C GLY A 145 2.44 11.24 22.72
N ASP A 146 1.38 12.02 22.91
CA ASP A 146 0.77 12.84 21.85
C ASP A 146 1.64 14.03 21.40
N LEU A 147 2.66 14.41 22.18
CA LEU A 147 3.63 15.43 21.76
C LEU A 147 4.50 14.97 20.58
N GLY A 148 4.60 13.66 20.36
CA GLY A 148 5.39 13.07 19.28
C GLY A 148 6.90 13.19 19.46
N LEU A 149 7.63 12.62 18.52
CA LEU A 149 9.09 12.57 18.48
C LEU A 149 9.63 13.35 17.30
N ASN A 150 10.65 14.16 17.54
CA ASN A 150 11.47 14.72 16.46
C ASN A 150 12.47 13.65 16.00
N VAL A 151 12.52 13.44 14.71
CA VAL A 151 13.39 12.46 14.05
C VAL A 151 14.38 13.22 13.16
N PRO A 152 15.68 12.90 13.19
CA PRO A 152 16.63 13.60 12.34
C PRO A 152 16.36 13.32 10.86
N GLY A 153 16.44 14.35 10.02
CA GLY A 153 16.41 14.17 8.56
C GLY A 153 17.66 13.44 8.08
N ILE A 154 17.53 12.65 7.00
CA ILE A 154 18.66 11.94 6.39
C ILE A 154 19.29 12.79 5.29
N PHE A 155 18.47 13.51 4.53
CA PHE A 155 18.88 14.31 3.38
C PHE A 155 18.41 15.74 3.51
N ASP A 156 19.25 16.69 3.15
CA ASP A 156 18.93 18.13 3.20
C ASP A 156 18.08 18.57 2.00
N HIS A 157 18.22 17.88 0.86
CA HIS A 157 17.52 18.23 -0.37
C HIS A 157 16.27 17.38 -0.59
N ARG A 158 15.13 18.02 -0.84
CA ARG A 158 13.85 17.34 -1.16
C ARG A 158 13.94 16.46 -2.41
N LEU A 159 14.74 16.86 -3.39
CA LEU A 159 14.93 16.08 -4.61
C LEU A 159 15.59 14.71 -4.32
N THR A 160 16.54 14.65 -3.38
CA THR A 160 17.16 13.39 -2.95
C THR A 160 16.11 12.48 -2.30
N TRP A 161 15.28 13.02 -1.41
CA TRP A 161 14.16 12.30 -0.82
C TRP A 161 13.21 11.74 -1.88
N TYR A 162 12.90 12.54 -2.90
CA TYR A 162 12.02 12.15 -3.98
C TYR A 162 12.52 10.89 -4.69
N TYR A 163 13.78 10.88 -5.12
CA TYR A 163 14.34 9.74 -5.84
C TYR A 163 14.59 8.51 -4.92
N VAL A 164 14.89 8.72 -3.66
CA VAL A 164 14.99 7.61 -2.68
C VAL A 164 13.63 6.95 -2.48
N MET A 165 12.57 7.73 -2.23
CA MET A 165 11.21 7.20 -2.05
C MET A 165 10.71 6.50 -3.32
N LEU A 166 10.98 7.09 -4.50
CA LEU A 166 10.66 6.47 -5.77
C LEU A 166 11.42 5.14 -5.96
N GLY A 167 12.71 5.12 -5.67
CA GLY A 167 13.53 3.91 -5.77
C GLY A 167 13.03 2.79 -4.88
N VAL A 168 12.69 3.10 -3.62
CA VAL A 168 12.12 2.11 -2.68
C VAL A 168 10.75 1.62 -3.16
N LEU A 169 9.89 2.51 -3.64
CA LEU A 169 8.58 2.13 -4.19
C LEU A 169 8.73 1.20 -5.40
N VAL A 170 9.68 1.48 -6.30
CA VAL A 170 9.99 0.60 -7.45
C VAL A 170 10.49 -0.77 -6.97
N VAL A 171 11.39 -0.83 -5.99
CA VAL A 171 11.88 -2.08 -5.42
C VAL A 171 10.75 -2.90 -4.80
N ILE A 172 9.86 -2.26 -4.03
CA ILE A 172 8.67 -2.92 -3.45
C ILE A 172 7.79 -3.50 -4.57
N GLN A 173 7.47 -2.73 -5.59
CA GLN A 173 6.62 -3.18 -6.70
C GLN A 173 7.24 -4.31 -7.51
N LEU A 174 8.54 -4.24 -7.79
CA LEU A 174 9.26 -5.33 -8.43
C LEU A 174 9.29 -6.60 -7.56
N GLY A 175 9.53 -6.45 -6.26
CA GLY A 175 9.49 -7.55 -5.30
C GLY A 175 8.11 -8.22 -5.27
N LEU A 176 7.03 -7.44 -5.22
CA LEU A 176 5.65 -7.94 -5.29
C LEU A 176 5.36 -8.61 -6.65
N TYR A 177 5.84 -8.05 -7.75
CA TYR A 177 5.68 -8.67 -9.07
C TYR A 177 6.33 -10.04 -9.14
N PHE A 178 7.58 -10.19 -8.67
CA PHE A 178 8.27 -11.49 -8.66
C PHE A 178 7.59 -12.48 -7.70
N LEU A 179 7.16 -12.02 -6.52
CA LEU A 179 6.40 -12.84 -5.56
C LEU A 179 5.11 -13.39 -6.19
N LEU A 180 4.35 -12.53 -6.87
CA LEU A 180 3.07 -12.90 -7.47
C LEU A 180 3.20 -13.82 -8.69
N ARG A 181 4.36 -13.84 -9.35
CA ARG A 181 4.70 -14.78 -10.44
C ARG A 181 5.27 -16.09 -9.95
N ALA A 182 5.80 -16.12 -8.74
CA ALA A 182 6.28 -17.34 -8.10
C ALA A 182 5.11 -18.26 -7.71
N PRO A 183 5.34 -19.55 -7.38
CA PRO A 183 4.31 -20.44 -6.86
C PRO A 183 3.55 -19.86 -5.65
N ALA A 184 4.23 -19.04 -4.84
CA ALA A 184 3.62 -18.30 -3.74
C ALA A 184 2.40 -17.47 -4.18
N GLY A 185 2.52 -16.73 -5.28
CA GLY A 185 1.41 -15.92 -5.81
C GLY A 185 0.20 -16.75 -6.25
N LEU A 186 0.43 -17.98 -6.74
CA LEU A 186 -0.66 -18.90 -7.07
C LEU A 186 -1.40 -19.38 -5.81
N TYR A 187 -0.65 -19.71 -4.75
CA TYR A 187 -1.26 -20.11 -3.47
C TYR A 187 -2.07 -18.96 -2.86
N LEU A 188 -1.56 -17.72 -2.90
CA LEU A 188 -2.28 -16.56 -2.38
C LEU A 188 -3.60 -16.33 -3.13
N ARG A 189 -3.58 -16.38 -4.47
CA ARG A 189 -4.78 -16.24 -5.32
C ARG A 189 -5.77 -17.39 -5.09
N ALA A 190 -5.29 -18.62 -4.97
CA ALA A 190 -6.14 -19.79 -4.68
C ALA A 190 -6.85 -19.64 -3.30
N ILE A 191 -6.13 -19.15 -2.30
CA ILE A 191 -6.71 -18.87 -0.97
C ILE A 191 -7.78 -17.78 -1.06
N ARG A 192 -7.56 -16.75 -1.84
CA ARG A 192 -8.52 -15.67 -2.05
C ARG A 192 -9.80 -16.17 -2.72
N ASP A 193 -9.66 -17.02 -3.73
CA ASP A 193 -10.80 -17.48 -4.53
C ASP A 193 -11.66 -18.48 -3.75
N ASP A 194 -11.06 -19.49 -3.09
CA ASP A 194 -11.74 -20.43 -2.19
C ASP A 194 -10.74 -21.08 -1.21
N GLU A 195 -10.84 -20.72 0.06
CA GLU A 195 -9.99 -21.26 1.12
C GLU A 195 -10.15 -22.77 1.32
N ILE A 196 -11.40 -23.27 1.24
CA ILE A 196 -11.71 -24.69 1.49
C ILE A 196 -11.16 -25.54 0.33
N ALA A 197 -11.40 -25.10 -0.90
CA ALA A 197 -10.87 -25.77 -2.07
C ALA A 197 -9.34 -25.74 -2.14
N ALA A 198 -8.69 -24.64 -1.71
CA ALA A 198 -7.23 -24.55 -1.61
C ALA A 198 -6.69 -25.52 -0.54
N ALA A 199 -7.33 -25.59 0.63
CA ALA A 199 -6.95 -26.52 1.68
C ALA A 199 -7.06 -27.98 1.26
N SER A 200 -8.12 -28.37 0.56
CA SER A 200 -8.32 -29.75 0.07
C SER A 200 -7.26 -30.18 -0.95
N ARG A 201 -6.60 -29.21 -1.61
CA ARG A 201 -5.46 -29.44 -2.51
C ARG A 201 -4.10 -29.37 -1.81
N GLY A 202 -4.08 -29.34 -0.47
CA GLY A 202 -2.84 -29.39 0.33
C GLY A 202 -2.17 -28.03 0.54
N VAL A 203 -2.82 -26.90 0.20
CA VAL A 203 -2.27 -25.57 0.46
C VAL A 203 -2.32 -25.28 1.96
N LYS A 204 -1.19 -24.94 2.56
CA LYS A 204 -1.10 -24.58 3.99
C LYS A 204 -1.60 -23.14 4.22
N ILE A 205 -2.92 -22.97 4.38
CA ILE A 205 -3.63 -21.69 4.43
C ILE A 205 -3.01 -20.72 5.44
N VAL A 206 -2.92 -21.16 6.73
CA VAL A 206 -2.42 -20.30 7.81
C VAL A 206 -0.98 -19.84 7.55
N LEU A 207 -0.12 -20.70 7.01
CA LEU A 207 1.26 -20.35 6.69
C LEU A 207 1.34 -19.26 5.63
N TRP A 208 0.63 -19.42 4.51
CA TRP A 208 0.67 -18.46 3.42
C TRP A 208 0.02 -17.14 3.78
N LYS A 209 -1.10 -17.16 4.51
CA LYS A 209 -1.72 -15.97 5.07
C LYS A 209 -0.79 -15.22 6.02
N THR A 210 -0.15 -15.95 6.97
CA THR A 210 0.81 -15.34 7.90
C THR A 210 2.00 -14.72 7.18
N ASN A 211 2.57 -15.40 6.18
CA ASN A 211 3.69 -14.87 5.42
C ASN A 211 3.31 -13.61 4.64
N ALA A 212 2.13 -13.57 4.02
CA ALA A 212 1.64 -12.39 3.34
C ALA A 212 1.44 -11.23 4.33
N PHE A 213 0.88 -11.50 5.51
CA PHE A 213 0.67 -10.51 6.57
C PHE A 213 2.00 -9.96 7.10
N THR A 214 2.98 -10.83 7.33
CA THR A 214 4.34 -10.46 7.75
C THR A 214 5.01 -9.54 6.73
N LEU A 215 4.93 -9.89 5.45
CA LEU A 215 5.52 -9.08 4.39
C LEU A 215 4.81 -7.73 4.25
N SER A 216 3.48 -7.70 4.34
CA SER A 216 2.70 -6.46 4.34
C SER A 216 3.09 -5.55 5.52
N ALA A 217 3.22 -6.11 6.73
CA ALA A 217 3.68 -5.39 7.91
C ALA A 217 5.11 -4.85 7.74
N ALA A 218 6.01 -5.63 7.16
CA ALA A 218 7.39 -5.22 6.86
C ALA A 218 7.44 -4.03 5.89
N ILE A 219 6.68 -4.10 4.80
CA ILE A 219 6.58 -3.01 3.80
C ILE A 219 5.98 -1.76 4.43
N SER A 220 4.91 -1.90 5.22
CA SER A 220 4.30 -0.77 5.93
C SER A 220 5.25 -0.14 6.94
N GLY A 221 6.01 -0.97 7.69
CA GLY A 221 7.03 -0.49 8.62
C GLY A 221 8.18 0.25 7.93
N LEU A 222 8.62 -0.25 6.77
CA LEU A 222 9.62 0.43 5.93
C LEU A 222 9.11 1.80 5.46
N ALA A 223 7.88 1.84 4.94
CA ALA A 223 7.27 3.08 4.48
C ALA A 223 7.17 4.11 5.61
N GLY A 224 6.71 3.68 6.80
CA GLY A 224 6.63 4.54 7.97
C GLY A 224 7.99 5.04 8.47
N ALA A 225 9.00 4.18 8.49
CA ALA A 225 10.36 4.57 8.89
C ALA A 225 10.94 5.65 7.96
N LEU A 226 10.79 5.49 6.66
CA LEU A 226 11.23 6.48 5.66
C LEU A 226 10.46 7.78 5.81
N TYR A 227 9.12 7.68 5.99
CA TYR A 227 8.28 8.86 6.20
C TYR A 227 8.66 9.64 7.46
N GLY A 228 8.95 8.96 8.59
CA GLY A 228 9.37 9.58 9.83
C GLY A 228 10.63 10.44 9.66
N HIS A 229 11.63 9.95 8.94
CA HIS A 229 12.84 10.71 8.62
C HIS A 229 12.60 11.84 7.60
N PHE A 230 11.67 11.66 6.66
CA PHE A 230 11.28 12.70 5.71
C PHE A 230 10.52 13.85 6.40
N ALA A 231 9.50 13.52 7.19
CA ALA A 231 8.69 14.49 7.91
C ALA A 231 9.44 15.11 9.11
N GLN A 232 10.52 14.48 9.56
CA GLN A 232 11.30 14.84 10.74
C GLN A 232 10.48 14.88 12.04
N PHE A 233 9.31 14.32 12.00
CA PHE A 233 8.37 14.28 13.11
C PHE A 233 7.47 13.05 13.02
N VAL A 234 7.25 12.39 14.15
CA VAL A 234 6.39 11.20 14.26
C VAL A 234 5.41 11.42 15.41
N SER A 235 4.12 11.22 15.14
CA SER A 235 3.05 11.31 16.14
C SER A 235 2.14 10.07 16.10
N PRO A 236 1.38 9.77 17.17
CA PRO A 236 0.42 8.67 17.19
C PRO A 236 -0.69 8.80 16.15
N GLU A 237 -0.88 10.01 15.59
CA GLU A 237 -1.87 10.28 14.54
C GLU A 237 -1.62 9.49 13.24
N LEU A 238 -0.38 9.06 13.00
CA LEU A 238 -0.05 8.19 11.86
C LEU A 238 -0.79 6.84 11.90
N GLY A 239 -1.18 6.37 13.10
CA GLY A 239 -1.92 5.14 13.32
C GLY A 239 -3.44 5.28 13.35
N LEU A 240 -4.00 6.47 13.13
CA LEU A 240 -5.44 6.71 13.15
C LEU A 240 -6.18 5.84 12.11
N LEU A 241 -7.39 5.42 12.46
CA LEU A 241 -8.27 4.70 11.53
C LEU A 241 -8.57 5.50 10.25
N SER A 242 -8.63 6.82 10.34
CA SER A 242 -8.79 7.71 9.18
C SER A 242 -7.66 7.53 8.15
N GLN A 243 -6.41 7.36 8.59
CA GLN A 243 -5.27 7.09 7.72
C GLN A 243 -5.44 5.75 6.99
N THR A 244 -5.87 4.70 7.74
CA THR A 244 -6.22 3.42 7.11
C THR A 244 -7.36 3.57 6.09
N GLY A 245 -8.38 4.37 6.40
CA GLY A 245 -9.47 4.67 5.47
C GLY A 245 -9.00 5.31 4.16
N ILE A 246 -8.05 6.23 4.24
CA ILE A 246 -7.41 6.86 3.06
C ILE A 246 -6.66 5.80 2.24
N ILE A 247 -5.85 4.93 2.88
CA ILE A 247 -5.10 3.86 2.21
C ILE A 247 -6.05 2.91 1.47
N VAL A 248 -7.12 2.47 2.13
CA VAL A 248 -8.15 1.60 1.54
C VAL A 248 -8.84 2.28 0.36
N SER A 249 -9.17 3.57 0.49
CA SER A 249 -9.78 4.36 -0.58
C SER A 249 -8.87 4.47 -1.81
N MET A 250 -7.57 4.70 -1.59
CA MET A 250 -6.56 4.74 -2.65
C MET A 250 -6.52 3.43 -3.44
N GLU A 251 -6.59 2.31 -2.73
CA GLU A 251 -6.54 0.99 -3.35
C GLU A 251 -7.84 0.66 -4.11
N VAL A 252 -9.01 1.00 -3.54
CA VAL A 252 -10.30 0.79 -4.20
C VAL A 252 -10.40 1.61 -5.48
N ILE A 253 -9.95 2.88 -5.44
CA ILE A 253 -9.93 3.77 -6.60
C ILE A 253 -8.89 3.31 -7.63
N GLY A 254 -7.71 2.91 -7.18
CA GLY A 254 -6.63 2.43 -8.05
C GLY A 254 -6.95 1.12 -8.77
N GLY A 255 -7.56 0.19 -8.05
CA GLY A 255 -7.96 -1.13 -8.54
C GLY A 255 -7.33 -2.28 -7.77
N LEU A 256 -8.15 -2.96 -6.98
CA LEU A 256 -7.77 -4.12 -6.15
C LEU A 256 -7.15 -5.25 -6.98
N ALA A 257 -6.19 -5.95 -6.38
CA ALA A 257 -5.48 -7.07 -6.99
C ALA A 257 -4.76 -6.72 -8.30
N THR A 258 -4.27 -5.50 -8.41
CA THR A 258 -3.47 -5.04 -9.54
C THR A 258 -2.14 -4.44 -9.07
N LEU A 259 -1.10 -4.52 -9.89
CA LEU A 259 0.20 -3.91 -9.54
C LEU A 259 0.18 -2.38 -9.67
N PRO A 260 -0.40 -1.78 -10.74
CA PRO A 260 -0.42 -0.33 -10.90
C PRO A 260 -1.47 0.38 -10.02
N GLY A 261 -2.45 -0.36 -9.48
CA GLY A 261 -3.55 0.20 -8.66
C GLY A 261 -3.06 1.04 -7.49
N PRO A 262 -2.22 0.50 -6.59
CA PRO A 262 -1.71 1.24 -5.44
C PRO A 262 -1.03 2.55 -5.82
N ILE A 263 -0.25 2.54 -6.91
CA ILE A 263 0.48 3.72 -7.38
C ILE A 263 -0.51 4.76 -7.90
N GLY A 264 -1.33 4.37 -8.89
CA GLY A 264 -2.29 5.29 -9.52
C GLY A 264 -3.30 5.84 -8.53
N GLY A 265 -3.81 4.98 -7.62
CA GLY A 265 -4.77 5.38 -6.59
C GLY A 265 -4.16 6.34 -5.57
N ALA A 266 -2.95 6.06 -5.06
CA ALA A 266 -2.28 6.92 -4.09
C ALA A 266 -1.99 8.32 -4.67
N PHE A 267 -1.41 8.39 -5.87
CA PHE A 267 -1.13 9.68 -6.51
C PHE A 267 -2.42 10.44 -6.79
N LEU A 268 -3.45 9.80 -7.38
CA LEU A 268 -4.70 10.48 -7.69
C LEU A 268 -5.38 11.00 -6.42
N VAL A 269 -5.54 10.14 -5.42
CA VAL A 269 -6.29 10.45 -4.20
C VAL A 269 -5.56 11.50 -3.36
N TYR A 270 -4.23 11.35 -3.17
CA TYR A 270 -3.49 12.28 -2.33
C TYR A 270 -3.36 13.65 -2.99
N VAL A 271 -3.04 13.71 -4.29
CA VAL A 271 -2.98 14.98 -5.03
C VAL A 271 -4.36 15.64 -5.08
N ALA A 272 -5.44 14.88 -5.31
CA ALA A 272 -6.80 15.42 -5.25
C ALA A 272 -7.16 15.95 -3.85
N SER A 273 -6.78 15.23 -2.80
CA SER A 273 -6.97 15.68 -1.40
C SER A 273 -6.24 17.00 -1.12
N GLU A 274 -5.06 17.18 -1.69
CA GLU A 274 -4.29 18.42 -1.53
C GLU A 274 -4.95 19.61 -2.22
N PHE A 275 -5.49 19.42 -3.43
CA PHE A 275 -6.30 20.47 -4.09
C PHE A 275 -7.58 20.80 -3.31
N LEU A 276 -8.15 19.82 -2.59
CA LEU A 276 -9.34 20.04 -1.76
C LEU A 276 -9.01 20.73 -0.43
N ARG A 277 -7.75 20.86 -0.08
CA ARG A 277 -7.32 21.48 1.19
C ARG A 277 -7.81 22.93 1.33
N ASP A 278 -7.91 23.65 0.22
CA ASP A 278 -8.40 25.04 0.21
C ASP A 278 -9.89 25.15 0.63
N PHE A 279 -10.66 24.04 0.59
CA PHE A 279 -12.05 24.02 1.07
C PHE A 279 -12.17 23.92 2.61
N GLY A 280 -11.05 23.91 3.36
CA GLY A 280 -11.03 23.93 4.81
C GLY A 280 -11.84 22.81 5.46
N GLY A 281 -12.77 23.13 6.36
CA GLY A 281 -13.57 22.13 7.08
C GLY A 281 -14.43 21.20 6.20
N TYR A 282 -14.70 21.55 4.96
CA TYR A 282 -15.46 20.72 4.02
C TYR A 282 -14.59 19.71 3.26
N GLN A 283 -13.26 19.79 3.36
CA GLN A 283 -12.32 18.91 2.66
C GLN A 283 -12.67 17.43 2.83
N LEU A 284 -12.93 17.00 4.07
CA LEU A 284 -13.23 15.59 4.38
C LEU A 284 -14.56 15.13 3.75
N ILE A 285 -15.58 16.00 3.74
CA ILE A 285 -16.90 15.70 3.16
C ILE A 285 -16.79 15.57 1.64
N VAL A 286 -16.10 16.53 0.99
CA VAL A 286 -15.89 16.51 -0.46
C VAL A 286 -15.08 15.30 -0.88
N PHE A 287 -14.02 14.99 -0.11
CA PHE A 287 -13.20 13.79 -0.31
C PHE A 287 -14.03 12.50 -0.19
N ALA A 288 -14.83 12.35 0.87
CA ALA A 288 -15.68 11.18 1.07
C ALA A 288 -16.71 11.02 -0.08
N LEU A 289 -17.33 12.12 -0.51
CA LEU A 289 -18.25 12.12 -1.64
C LEU A 289 -17.56 11.67 -2.93
N LEU A 290 -16.36 12.18 -3.19
CA LEU A 290 -15.55 11.81 -4.35
C LEU A 290 -15.24 10.31 -4.33
N VAL A 291 -14.82 9.76 -3.18
CA VAL A 291 -14.54 8.32 -3.01
C VAL A 291 -15.78 7.49 -3.29
N ILE A 292 -16.95 7.90 -2.77
CA ILE A 292 -18.24 7.20 -2.99
C ILE A 292 -18.62 7.20 -4.48
N ILE A 293 -18.49 8.35 -5.15
CA ILE A 293 -18.75 8.48 -6.59
C ILE A 293 -17.82 7.55 -7.38
N PHE A 294 -16.52 7.60 -7.09
CA PHE A 294 -15.55 6.72 -7.76
C PHE A 294 -15.86 5.24 -7.54
N ALA A 295 -16.09 4.81 -6.30
CA ALA A 295 -16.43 3.42 -5.98
C ALA A 295 -17.73 2.96 -6.67
N ARG A 296 -18.71 3.86 -6.86
CA ARG A 296 -19.99 3.55 -7.51
C ARG A 296 -19.88 3.41 -9.02
N PHE A 297 -19.10 4.29 -9.66
CA PHE A 297 -19.00 4.35 -11.12
C PHE A 297 -17.82 3.53 -11.68
N PHE A 298 -16.72 3.42 -10.95
CA PHE A 298 -15.50 2.72 -11.36
C PHE A 298 -15.29 1.43 -10.56
N ARG A 299 -16.22 0.48 -10.66
CA ARG A 299 -16.18 -0.80 -9.91
C ARG A 299 -14.91 -1.62 -10.09
N GLU A 300 -14.20 -1.47 -11.20
CA GLU A 300 -12.93 -2.15 -11.48
C GLU A 300 -11.70 -1.25 -11.22
N GLY A 301 -11.91 -0.07 -10.62
CA GLY A 301 -10.90 0.95 -10.38
C GLY A 301 -10.34 1.58 -11.67
N LEU A 302 -9.35 2.45 -11.51
CA LEU A 302 -8.65 3.10 -12.63
C LEU A 302 -8.04 2.08 -13.59
N TRP A 303 -7.43 1.01 -13.06
CA TRP A 303 -6.84 -0.03 -13.89
C TRP A 303 -7.87 -0.71 -14.80
N GLY A 304 -9.07 -0.97 -14.32
CA GLY A 304 -10.14 -1.56 -15.13
C GLY A 304 -10.53 -0.69 -16.33
N PHE A 305 -10.54 0.63 -16.15
CA PHE A 305 -10.79 1.58 -17.23
C PHE A 305 -9.69 1.51 -18.31
N PHE A 306 -8.41 1.57 -17.90
CA PHE A 306 -7.29 1.46 -18.84
C PHE A 306 -7.25 0.12 -19.57
N ARG A 307 -7.52 -0.98 -18.85
CA ARG A 307 -7.58 -2.33 -19.46
C ARG A 307 -8.63 -2.40 -20.56
N ARG A 308 -9.84 -1.89 -20.31
CA ARG A 308 -10.90 -1.88 -21.33
C ARG A 308 -10.54 -1.02 -22.53
N ALA A 309 -9.84 0.09 -22.34
CA ALA A 309 -9.36 0.95 -23.44
C ALA A 309 -8.35 0.18 -24.30
N ILE A 310 -7.38 -0.52 -23.69
CA ILE A 310 -6.36 -1.33 -24.39
C ILE A 310 -7.03 -2.50 -25.16
N GLU A 311 -7.98 -3.22 -24.52
CA GLU A 311 -8.68 -4.34 -25.14
C GLU A 311 -9.55 -3.90 -26.33
N ARG A 312 -10.13 -2.70 -26.30
CA ARG A 312 -10.89 -2.14 -27.44
C ARG A 312 -10.00 -1.81 -28.63
N THR A 313 -8.79 -1.32 -28.38
CA THR A 313 -7.81 -0.96 -29.44
C THR A 313 -7.18 -2.19 -30.08
N GLY A 314 -7.10 -3.33 -29.36
CA GLY A 314 -6.52 -4.59 -29.83
C GLY A 314 -7.49 -5.54 -30.55
N ARG A 315 -8.81 -5.31 -30.49
CA ARG A 315 -9.78 -6.11 -31.26
C ARG A 315 -9.75 -5.67 -32.71
N ARG A 316 -9.06 -6.44 -33.56
CA ARG A 316 -9.32 -6.41 -35.00
C ARG A 316 -10.81 -6.74 -35.24
N PRO A 317 -11.51 -5.99 -36.10
CA PRO A 317 -12.88 -6.34 -36.47
C PRO A 317 -12.88 -7.76 -36.98
N ALA A 318 -13.82 -8.58 -36.48
CA ALA A 318 -14.04 -9.90 -37.00
C ALA A 318 -14.27 -9.81 -38.52
N PRO A 319 -13.66 -10.68 -39.34
CA PRO A 319 -13.94 -10.71 -40.77
C PRO A 319 -15.45 -10.89 -40.93
N ALA A 320 -16.05 -10.05 -41.78
CA ALA A 320 -17.45 -10.14 -42.14
C ALA A 320 -17.74 -11.59 -42.62
N PRO A 321 -18.89 -12.20 -42.22
CA PRO A 321 -19.25 -13.50 -42.74
C PRO A 321 -19.29 -13.38 -44.26
N SER A 322 -18.47 -14.19 -44.93
CA SER A 322 -18.52 -14.35 -46.39
C SER A 322 -19.94 -14.80 -46.74
N ALA A 323 -20.65 -14.00 -47.52
CA ALA A 323 -21.88 -14.40 -48.16
C ALA A 323 -21.53 -15.65 -49.01
N ALA A 324 -21.91 -16.80 -48.49
CA ALA A 324 -21.88 -18.02 -49.26
C ALA A 324 -23.15 -18.00 -50.12
N GLU A 325 -22.94 -17.94 -51.40
CA GLU A 325 -23.92 -18.24 -52.45
C GLU A 325 -24.46 -19.68 -52.32
#